data_62db672af0f952b11984da3435a6d090
#
_entry.id   62db672af0f952b11984da3435a6d090
#
_cell.length_a   1.000
_cell.length_b   1.000
_cell.length_c   1.000
_cell.angle_alpha   90.00
_cell.angle_beta   90.00
_cell.angle_gamma   90.00
#
_symmetry.space_group_name_H-M   'P 1'
#
loop_
_entity.id
_entity.type
_entity.pdbx_description
1 polymer ?
#
loop_
_entity_poly.entity_id
_entity_poly.type
_entity_poly.pdbx_seq_one_letter_code
_entity_poly.pdbx_strand_id
1 'polypeptide(L)'
;MSENYGVKDIKTLEGIEAIRLRAGMYIGSVGPAGVRHITLEIISNVIDEYLNGYCTKCNIEVTENDIVTVIDDGRGVPFGKAADGSETLENIFTKLHTGAKFDSSGKTGYNTSGGMNGVGAKATNALSDKFIVTSKRDGKIATMTFEKGERKDFKVEKYAGKDTGTTITFHPDICLLYTSD
;
A
#
# COMPACT_ATOMS: atom_id res chain seq x y z
N MET A 1 -14.98 28.80 -31.22
CA MET A 1 -13.87 29.51 -30.55
C MET A 1 -12.91 28.45 -30.08
N SER A 2 -11.70 28.37 -30.66
CA SER A 2 -10.67 27.42 -30.21
C SER A 2 -10.11 27.95 -28.89
N GLU A 3 -10.35 27.25 -27.79
CA GLU A 3 -9.62 27.52 -26.56
C GLU A 3 -8.13 27.34 -26.83
N ASN A 4 -7.38 28.41 -26.62
CA ASN A 4 -5.93 28.40 -26.82
C ASN A 4 -5.31 27.49 -25.73
N TYR A 5 -4.95 26.28 -26.13
CA TYR A 5 -4.15 25.37 -25.31
C TYR A 5 -2.79 26.03 -25.02
N GLY A 6 -2.48 26.26 -23.77
CA GLY A 6 -1.28 26.95 -23.31
C GLY A 6 -0.57 26.25 -22.16
N VAL A 7 0.58 26.77 -21.77
CA VAL A 7 1.42 26.21 -20.68
C VAL A 7 0.64 26.08 -19.34
N LYS A 8 -0.38 26.91 -19.13
CA LYS A 8 -1.23 26.87 -17.93
C LYS A 8 -2.15 25.64 -17.85
N ASP A 9 -2.38 24.98 -18.99
CA ASP A 9 -3.26 23.82 -19.08
C ASP A 9 -2.50 22.50 -18.83
N ILE A 10 -1.18 22.57 -18.68
CA ILE A 10 -0.34 21.42 -18.35
C ILE A 10 -0.31 21.26 -16.84
N LYS A 11 -1.00 20.22 -16.34
CA LYS A 11 -0.96 19.81 -14.93
C LYS A 11 -0.06 18.60 -14.78
N THR A 12 0.95 18.68 -13.93
CA THR A 12 1.72 17.51 -13.48
C THR A 12 0.99 16.89 -12.31
N LEU A 13 0.55 15.65 -12.49
CA LEU A 13 -0.06 14.84 -11.42
C LEU A 13 0.98 13.84 -10.93
N GLU A 14 1.18 13.78 -9.62
CA GLU A 14 2.16 12.89 -9.02
C GLU A 14 1.54 12.05 -7.89
N GLY A 15 2.12 10.86 -7.66
CA GLY A 15 1.78 10.01 -6.52
C GLY A 15 0.32 9.56 -6.49
N ILE A 16 -0.31 9.73 -5.35
CA ILE A 16 -1.68 9.28 -5.05
C ILE A 16 -2.73 9.90 -5.98
N GLU A 17 -2.61 11.19 -6.27
CA GLU A 17 -3.55 11.91 -7.13
C GLU A 17 -3.55 11.38 -8.56
N ALA A 18 -2.35 11.07 -9.11
CA ALA A 18 -2.21 10.46 -10.42
C ALA A 18 -2.87 9.06 -10.48
N ILE A 19 -2.70 8.26 -9.43
CA ILE A 19 -3.31 6.92 -9.34
C ILE A 19 -4.83 7.04 -9.32
N ARG A 20 -5.39 7.93 -8.52
CA ARG A 20 -6.85 8.12 -8.41
C ARG A 20 -7.46 8.63 -9.71
N LEU A 21 -6.79 9.57 -10.41
CA LEU A 21 -7.30 10.12 -11.67
C LEU A 21 -7.24 9.09 -12.82
N ARG A 22 -6.32 8.16 -12.79
CA ARG A 22 -6.06 7.21 -13.87
C ARG A 22 -5.94 5.78 -13.36
N ALA A 23 -6.89 5.36 -12.52
CA ALA A 23 -6.87 4.05 -11.84
C ALA A 23 -6.56 2.89 -12.80
N GLY A 24 -7.25 2.83 -13.95
CA GLY A 24 -7.05 1.78 -14.95
C GLY A 24 -5.62 1.65 -15.47
N MET A 25 -4.83 2.74 -15.51
CA MET A 25 -3.41 2.68 -15.91
C MET A 25 -2.52 1.97 -14.89
N TYR A 26 -2.88 2.03 -13.61
CA TYR A 26 -2.08 1.44 -12.52
C TYR A 26 -2.50 0.03 -12.17
N ILE A 27 -3.78 -0.30 -12.32
CA ILE A 27 -4.34 -1.61 -11.94
C ILE A 27 -4.90 -2.40 -13.14
N GLY A 28 -4.66 -1.92 -14.37
CA GLY A 28 -5.02 -2.59 -15.62
C GLY A 28 -6.50 -2.54 -15.97
N SER A 29 -7.39 -2.45 -14.99
CA SER A 29 -8.85 -2.32 -15.18
C SER A 29 -9.50 -1.77 -13.92
N VAL A 30 -10.72 -1.28 -14.05
CA VAL A 30 -11.60 -0.86 -12.95
C VAL A 30 -12.69 -1.91 -12.71
N GLY A 31 -13.61 -1.66 -11.81
CA GLY A 31 -14.68 -2.58 -11.43
C GLY A 31 -14.19 -3.79 -10.62
N PRO A 32 -14.91 -4.94 -10.66
CA PRO A 32 -14.58 -6.13 -9.87
C PRO A 32 -13.16 -6.66 -10.12
N ALA A 33 -12.69 -6.54 -11.36
CA ALA A 33 -11.33 -6.95 -11.73
C ALA A 33 -10.28 -6.05 -11.08
N GLY A 34 -10.53 -4.74 -11.01
CA GLY A 34 -9.67 -3.77 -10.30
C GLY A 34 -9.62 -4.04 -8.80
N VAL A 35 -10.77 -4.28 -8.15
CA VAL A 35 -10.84 -4.64 -6.72
C VAL A 35 -10.02 -5.90 -6.45
N ARG A 36 -10.18 -6.93 -7.29
CA ARG A 36 -9.37 -8.15 -7.19
C ARG A 36 -7.88 -7.85 -7.35
N HIS A 37 -7.50 -7.00 -8.29
CA HIS A 37 -6.10 -6.64 -8.54
C HIS A 37 -5.47 -5.98 -7.31
N ILE A 38 -6.08 -4.94 -6.73
CA ILE A 38 -5.55 -4.28 -5.54
C ILE A 38 -5.46 -5.21 -4.32
N THR A 39 -6.38 -6.17 -4.21
CA THR A 39 -6.32 -7.21 -3.17
C THR A 39 -5.12 -8.13 -3.38
N LEU A 40 -4.90 -8.59 -4.61
CA LEU A 40 -3.76 -9.45 -4.96
C LEU A 40 -2.42 -8.76 -4.74
N GLU A 41 -2.33 -7.44 -4.92
CA GLU A 41 -1.11 -6.68 -4.64
C GLU A 41 -0.72 -6.73 -3.14
N ILE A 42 -1.70 -6.69 -2.24
CA ILE A 42 -1.42 -6.84 -0.80
C ILE A 42 -1.01 -8.29 -0.49
N ILE A 43 -1.70 -9.28 -1.05
CA ILE A 43 -1.37 -10.71 -0.88
C ILE A 43 0.03 -11.00 -1.43
N SER A 44 0.41 -10.42 -2.56
CA SER A 44 1.74 -10.59 -3.15
C SER A 44 2.87 -10.14 -2.22
N ASN A 45 2.65 -9.11 -1.40
CA ASN A 45 3.63 -8.69 -0.40
C ASN A 45 3.81 -9.76 0.70
N VAL A 46 2.74 -10.46 1.10
CA VAL A 46 2.83 -11.58 2.06
C VAL A 46 3.54 -12.77 1.42
N ILE A 47 3.26 -13.07 0.15
CA ILE A 47 3.95 -14.12 -0.60
C ILE A 47 5.45 -13.82 -0.68
N ASP A 48 5.84 -12.57 -0.90
CA ASP A 48 7.26 -12.19 -0.91
C ASP A 48 7.93 -12.42 0.46
N GLU A 49 7.28 -12.10 1.58
CA GLU A 49 7.78 -12.42 2.92
C GLU A 49 7.92 -13.94 3.12
N TYR A 50 6.95 -14.73 2.64
CA TYR A 50 6.98 -16.18 2.69
C TYR A 50 8.14 -16.76 1.86
N LEU A 51 8.30 -16.35 0.60
CA LEU A 51 9.35 -16.83 -0.29
C LEU A 51 10.77 -16.50 0.23
N ASN A 52 10.89 -15.43 1.00
CA ASN A 52 12.15 -15.05 1.65
C ASN A 52 12.31 -15.68 3.05
N GLY A 53 11.41 -16.55 3.48
CA GLY A 53 11.49 -17.34 4.72
C GLY A 53 11.13 -16.59 6.00
N TYR A 54 10.46 -15.45 5.89
CA TYR A 54 10.09 -14.60 7.04
C TYR A 54 8.63 -14.72 7.46
N CYS A 55 7.78 -15.35 6.67
CA CYS A 55 6.36 -15.51 6.93
C CYS A 55 5.97 -16.99 6.83
N THR A 56 5.07 -17.45 7.70
CA THR A 56 4.54 -18.82 7.70
C THR A 56 3.03 -18.88 7.60
N LYS A 57 2.34 -17.77 7.88
CA LYS A 57 0.88 -17.71 7.92
C LYS A 57 0.38 -16.44 7.23
N CYS A 58 -0.67 -16.61 6.43
CA CYS A 58 -1.44 -15.54 5.84
C CYS A 58 -2.93 -15.82 6.08
N ASN A 59 -3.62 -14.88 6.73
CA ASN A 59 -5.07 -14.89 6.86
C ASN A 59 -5.65 -13.78 5.99
N ILE A 60 -6.73 -14.11 5.27
CA ILE A 60 -7.46 -13.16 4.44
C ILE A 60 -8.93 -13.22 4.86
N GLU A 61 -9.47 -12.08 5.23
CA GLU A 61 -10.86 -11.93 5.65
C GLU A 61 -11.54 -10.89 4.74
N VAL A 62 -12.72 -11.22 4.26
CA VAL A 62 -13.57 -10.29 3.49
C VAL A 62 -14.93 -10.26 4.17
N THR A 63 -15.37 -9.06 4.53
CA THR A 63 -16.68 -8.86 5.17
C THR A 63 -17.76 -8.57 4.14
N GLU A 64 -19.02 -8.66 4.56
CA GLU A 64 -20.20 -8.32 3.74
C GLU A 64 -20.22 -6.84 3.29
N ASN A 65 -19.42 -5.98 3.93
CA ASN A 65 -19.28 -4.57 3.58
C ASN A 65 -18.02 -4.30 2.72
N ASP A 66 -17.55 -5.28 1.96
CA ASP A 66 -16.38 -5.19 1.08
C ASP A 66 -15.08 -4.76 1.79
N ILE A 67 -15.00 -4.90 3.11
CA ILE A 67 -13.76 -4.66 3.85
C ILE A 67 -12.88 -5.90 3.74
N VAL A 68 -11.67 -5.70 3.22
CA VAL A 68 -10.66 -6.74 3.09
C VAL A 68 -9.61 -6.55 4.17
N THR A 69 -9.28 -7.63 4.89
CA THR A 69 -8.19 -7.66 5.87
C THR A 69 -7.22 -8.77 5.48
N VAL A 70 -5.94 -8.42 5.36
CA VAL A 70 -4.85 -9.36 5.12
C VAL A 70 -3.88 -9.29 6.30
N ILE A 71 -3.60 -10.43 6.90
CA ILE A 71 -2.77 -10.56 8.10
C ILE A 71 -1.65 -11.54 7.82
N ASP A 72 -0.42 -11.15 8.11
CA ASP A 72 0.76 -12.02 8.06
C ASP A 72 1.52 -12.06 9.39
N ASP A 73 2.31 -13.10 9.57
CA ASP A 73 3.26 -13.29 10.68
C ASP A 73 4.71 -13.00 10.27
N GLY A 74 4.92 -12.17 9.25
CA GLY A 74 6.23 -11.79 8.75
C GLY A 74 6.99 -10.84 9.69
N ARG A 75 8.00 -10.14 9.15
CA ARG A 75 8.86 -9.23 9.94
C ARG A 75 8.17 -7.95 10.40
N GLY A 76 6.98 -7.64 9.88
CA GLY A 76 6.33 -6.34 10.02
C GLY A 76 6.97 -5.26 9.13
N VAL A 77 6.14 -4.42 8.54
CA VAL A 77 6.59 -3.28 7.71
C VAL A 77 7.42 -2.32 8.58
N PRO A 78 8.59 -1.85 8.12
CA PRO A 78 9.39 -0.91 8.88
C PRO A 78 8.67 0.43 9.08
N PHE A 79 8.84 1.01 10.27
CA PHE A 79 8.31 2.32 10.65
C PHE A 79 9.35 3.12 11.44
N GLY A 80 9.11 4.42 11.58
CA GLY A 80 10.03 5.37 12.17
C GLY A 80 10.46 6.42 11.15
N LYS A 81 11.34 7.32 11.55
CA LYS A 81 11.82 8.41 10.70
C LYS A 81 12.86 7.92 9.70
N ALA A 82 12.66 8.30 8.43
CA ALA A 82 13.66 8.17 7.37
C ALA A 82 14.77 9.24 7.53
N ALA A 83 15.84 9.16 6.75
CA ALA A 83 16.95 10.09 6.80
C ALA A 83 16.56 11.55 6.51
N ASP A 84 15.50 11.74 5.73
CA ASP A 84 14.92 13.06 5.39
C ASP A 84 13.92 13.57 6.45
N GLY A 85 13.73 12.84 7.57
CA GLY A 85 12.78 13.16 8.63
C GLY A 85 11.33 12.77 8.35
N SER A 86 11.02 12.25 7.17
CA SER A 86 9.67 11.75 6.83
C SER A 86 9.36 10.42 7.53
N GLU A 87 8.07 10.07 7.62
CA GLU A 87 7.66 8.77 8.18
C GLU A 87 7.88 7.65 7.16
N THR A 88 8.68 6.64 7.52
CA THR A 88 8.97 5.50 6.65
C THR A 88 7.71 4.76 6.24
N LEU A 89 6.80 4.51 7.20
CA LEU A 89 5.54 3.80 6.94
C LEU A 89 4.66 4.56 5.93
N GLU A 90 4.56 5.89 6.07
CA GLU A 90 3.85 6.74 5.10
C GLU A 90 4.48 6.66 3.71
N ASN A 91 5.80 6.79 3.63
CA ASN A 91 6.52 6.74 2.36
C ASN A 91 6.27 5.43 1.61
N ILE A 92 6.24 4.29 2.33
CA ILE A 92 6.00 2.97 1.74
C ILE A 92 4.62 2.90 1.08
N PHE A 93 3.61 3.53 1.64
CA PHE A 93 2.22 3.44 1.16
C PHE A 93 1.75 4.65 0.33
N THR A 94 2.59 5.69 0.14
CA THR A 94 2.19 6.89 -0.62
C THR A 94 3.18 7.30 -1.71
N LYS A 95 4.50 7.18 -1.49
CA LYS A 95 5.49 7.63 -2.46
C LYS A 95 5.81 6.55 -3.48
N LEU A 96 5.63 6.85 -4.76
CA LEU A 96 6.04 5.96 -5.86
C LEU A 96 7.56 5.69 -5.79
N HIS A 97 7.96 4.50 -6.21
CA HIS A 97 9.37 4.07 -6.22
C HIS A 97 10.06 4.04 -4.84
N THR A 98 9.30 3.92 -3.75
CA THR A 98 9.82 3.74 -2.40
C THR A 98 9.55 2.31 -1.93
N GLY A 99 10.56 1.64 -1.40
CA GLY A 99 10.45 0.28 -0.84
C GLY A 99 11.80 -0.43 -0.84
N ALA A 100 11.97 -1.40 0.07
CA ALA A 100 13.20 -2.18 0.21
C ALA A 100 13.54 -3.05 -1.01
N LYS A 101 12.58 -3.25 -1.90
CA LYS A 101 12.72 -4.08 -3.11
C LYS A 101 13.51 -3.39 -4.25
N PHE A 102 13.79 -2.08 -4.14
CA PHE A 102 14.56 -1.33 -5.14
C PHE A 102 16.06 -1.31 -4.89
N ASP A 103 16.53 -1.89 -3.77
CA ASP A 103 17.95 -1.96 -3.49
C ASP A 103 18.58 -3.18 -4.20
N SER A 104 19.15 -2.92 -5.37
CA SER A 104 19.92 -3.91 -6.15
C SER A 104 21.23 -4.35 -5.48
N SER A 105 21.60 -3.78 -4.32
CA SER A 105 22.83 -4.13 -3.59
C SER A 105 22.76 -5.44 -2.82
N GLY A 106 21.58 -6.12 -2.80
CA GLY A 106 21.36 -7.38 -2.08
C GLY A 106 21.37 -7.27 -0.55
N LYS A 107 21.46 -6.05 -0.01
CA LYS A 107 21.54 -5.80 1.43
C LYS A 107 20.20 -5.78 2.15
N THR A 108 19.10 -5.72 1.42
CA THR A 108 17.74 -5.58 1.98
C THR A 108 17.06 -6.89 2.37
N GLY A 109 17.72 -8.05 2.13
CA GLY A 109 17.21 -9.37 2.52
C GLY A 109 16.07 -9.89 1.65
N TYR A 110 15.79 -9.29 0.48
CA TYR A 110 14.88 -9.83 -0.52
C TYR A 110 15.68 -10.44 -1.67
N ASN A 111 15.68 -11.78 -1.77
CA ASN A 111 16.29 -12.51 -2.87
C ASN A 111 15.32 -12.71 -4.04
N THR A 112 14.02 -12.64 -3.79
CA THR A 112 12.95 -12.84 -4.77
C THR A 112 11.80 -11.90 -4.43
N SER A 113 11.22 -11.24 -5.43
CA SER A 113 10.06 -10.38 -5.29
C SER A 113 9.08 -10.59 -6.44
N GLY A 114 7.83 -10.89 -6.12
CA GLY A 114 6.72 -10.98 -7.07
C GLY A 114 6.14 -9.62 -7.45
N GLY A 115 6.34 -8.62 -6.60
CA GLY A 115 5.89 -7.23 -6.84
C GLY A 115 6.85 -6.49 -7.76
N MET A 116 6.59 -6.52 -9.09
CA MET A 116 7.51 -6.00 -10.10
C MET A 116 7.69 -4.47 -10.11
N ASN A 117 6.71 -3.69 -9.67
CA ASN A 117 6.69 -2.24 -9.89
C ASN A 117 6.74 -1.38 -8.62
N GLY A 118 6.65 -1.96 -7.41
CA GLY A 118 6.63 -1.22 -6.14
C GLY A 118 5.47 -0.23 -5.99
N VAL A 119 4.40 -0.41 -6.78
CA VAL A 119 3.24 0.49 -6.87
C VAL A 119 2.01 -0.14 -6.19
N GLY A 120 1.94 -1.46 -6.07
CA GLY A 120 0.73 -2.19 -5.69
C GLY A 120 0.09 -1.72 -4.39
N ALA A 121 0.82 -1.76 -3.27
CA ALA A 121 0.28 -1.30 -1.99
C ALA A 121 -0.13 0.19 -2.00
N LYS A 122 0.56 1.02 -2.80
CA LYS A 122 0.24 2.44 -2.98
C LYS A 122 -1.04 2.62 -3.80
N ALA A 123 -1.21 1.79 -4.83
CA ALA A 123 -2.43 1.77 -5.62
C ALA A 123 -3.62 1.31 -4.76
N THR A 124 -3.44 0.28 -3.93
CA THR A 124 -4.48 -0.17 -2.99
C THR A 124 -4.87 0.94 -2.02
N ASN A 125 -3.88 1.63 -1.42
CA ASN A 125 -4.14 2.77 -0.54
C ASN A 125 -4.86 3.90 -1.27
N ALA A 126 -4.38 4.32 -2.45
CA ALA A 126 -4.97 5.40 -3.24
C ALA A 126 -6.41 5.10 -3.67
N LEU A 127 -6.72 3.84 -3.99
CA LEU A 127 -8.01 3.39 -4.51
C LEU A 127 -8.93 2.83 -3.42
N SER A 128 -8.66 3.17 -2.16
CA SER A 128 -9.49 2.80 -1.01
C SER A 128 -10.07 4.04 -0.34
N ASP A 129 -11.33 3.97 0.07
CA ASP A 129 -11.95 4.98 0.92
C ASP A 129 -11.25 5.04 2.27
N LYS A 130 -10.89 3.88 2.80
CA LYS A 130 -10.14 3.73 4.04
C LYS A 130 -9.09 2.63 3.89
N PHE A 131 -7.89 2.92 4.37
CA PHE A 131 -6.78 1.99 4.38
C PHE A 131 -6.06 2.10 5.73
N ILE A 132 -5.90 0.97 6.42
CA ILE A 132 -5.24 0.90 7.72
C ILE A 132 -4.11 -0.09 7.62
N VAL A 133 -2.92 0.31 8.00
CA VAL A 133 -1.78 -0.58 8.18
C VAL A 133 -1.39 -0.63 9.65
N THR A 134 -1.29 -1.84 10.19
CA THR A 134 -0.76 -2.11 11.52
C THR A 134 0.47 -2.99 11.38
N SER A 135 1.59 -2.54 11.91
CA SER A 135 2.84 -3.28 11.90
C SER A 135 3.33 -3.56 13.32
N LYS A 136 3.62 -4.83 13.60
CA LYS A 136 4.24 -5.29 14.85
C LYS A 136 5.69 -5.60 14.59
N ARG A 137 6.59 -4.86 15.21
CA ARG A 137 8.03 -5.00 15.01
C ARG A 137 8.81 -4.39 16.17
N ASP A 138 9.92 -5.00 16.53
CA ASP A 138 10.89 -4.47 17.51
C ASP A 138 10.26 -4.06 18.86
N GLY A 139 9.30 -4.88 19.35
CA GLY A 139 8.59 -4.63 20.62
C GLY A 139 7.65 -3.41 20.58
N LYS A 140 7.23 -3.01 19.40
CA LYS A 140 6.29 -1.92 19.18
C LYS A 140 5.20 -2.32 18.19
N ILE A 141 4.09 -1.62 18.25
CA ILE A 141 3.01 -1.69 17.28
C ILE A 141 2.78 -0.29 16.72
N ALA A 142 2.86 -0.16 15.41
CA ALA A 142 2.58 1.08 14.69
C ALA A 142 1.31 0.90 13.88
N THR A 143 0.36 1.83 14.02
CA THR A 143 -0.88 1.85 13.23
C THR A 143 -0.98 3.18 12.51
N MET A 144 -1.18 3.13 11.19
CA MET A 144 -1.38 4.30 10.35
C MET A 144 -2.67 4.14 9.56
N THR A 145 -3.47 5.21 9.56
CA THR A 145 -4.74 5.25 8.83
C THR A 145 -4.67 6.27 7.71
N PHE A 146 -5.18 5.86 6.55
CA PHE A 146 -5.32 6.69 5.37
C PHE A 146 -6.77 6.71 4.91
N GLU A 147 -7.16 7.81 4.28
CA GLU A 147 -8.41 7.94 3.53
C GLU A 147 -8.07 8.45 2.13
N LYS A 148 -8.43 7.67 1.12
CA LYS A 148 -8.16 8.02 -0.30
C LYS A 148 -6.68 8.31 -0.58
N GLY A 149 -5.79 7.59 0.12
CA GLY A 149 -4.35 7.75 0.03
C GLY A 149 -3.74 8.84 0.90
N GLU A 150 -4.54 9.67 1.57
CA GLU A 150 -4.06 10.71 2.49
C GLU A 150 -3.96 10.20 3.93
N ARG A 151 -2.83 10.42 4.59
CA ARG A 151 -2.66 10.07 6.01
C ARG A 151 -3.60 10.88 6.89
N LYS A 152 -4.37 10.19 7.75
CA LYS A 152 -5.26 10.80 8.74
C LYS A 152 -4.78 10.63 10.17
N ASP A 153 -4.21 9.46 10.51
CA ASP A 153 -3.73 9.18 11.87
C ASP A 153 -2.46 8.33 11.84
N PHE A 154 -1.64 8.46 12.87
CA PHE A 154 -0.46 7.63 13.08
C PHE A 154 -0.17 7.49 14.58
N LYS A 155 -0.10 6.26 15.05
CA LYS A 155 0.20 5.91 16.44
C LYS A 155 1.29 4.86 16.51
N VAL A 156 2.15 5.00 17.52
CA VAL A 156 3.15 3.98 17.86
C VAL A 156 3.07 3.71 19.35
N GLU A 157 2.87 2.46 19.73
CA GLU A 157 2.72 2.01 21.10
C GLU A 157 3.74 0.91 21.43
N LYS A 158 4.06 0.74 22.71
CA LYS A 158 4.84 -0.41 23.16
C LYS A 158 4.01 -1.68 23.01
N TYR A 159 4.67 -2.73 22.57
CA TYR A 159 4.05 -4.04 22.41
C TYR A 159 4.80 -5.08 23.24
N ALA A 160 4.11 -5.68 24.20
CA ALA A 160 4.70 -6.67 25.09
C ALA A 160 4.77 -8.09 24.46
N GLY A 161 4.09 -8.32 23.33
CA GLY A 161 4.16 -9.57 22.59
C GLY A 161 5.51 -9.75 21.91
N LYS A 162 5.80 -11.00 21.55
CA LYS A 162 7.04 -11.37 20.84
C LYS A 162 6.80 -11.61 19.34
N ASP A 163 5.53 -11.68 18.94
CA ASP A 163 5.14 -11.88 17.56
C ASP A 163 5.40 -10.61 16.74
N THR A 164 5.71 -10.82 15.48
CA THR A 164 5.84 -9.79 14.46
C THR A 164 4.81 -10.02 13.36
N GLY A 165 4.61 -9.05 12.48
CA GLY A 165 3.73 -9.22 11.34
C GLY A 165 3.10 -7.91 10.90
N THR A 166 2.39 -8.00 9.78
CA THR A 166 1.65 -6.88 9.21
C THR A 166 0.17 -7.22 9.12
N THR A 167 -0.68 -6.26 9.43
CA THR A 167 -2.12 -6.32 9.14
C THR A 167 -2.47 -5.14 8.27
N ILE A 168 -3.07 -5.41 7.12
CA ILE A 168 -3.61 -4.39 6.22
C ILE A 168 -5.10 -4.60 6.11
N THR A 169 -5.88 -3.58 6.48
CA THR A 169 -7.33 -3.54 6.33
C THR A 169 -7.71 -2.40 5.41
N PHE A 170 -8.48 -2.67 4.37
CA PHE A 170 -8.92 -1.64 3.45
C PHE A 170 -10.36 -1.85 2.97
N HIS A 171 -11.01 -0.73 2.65
CA HIS A 171 -12.31 -0.67 2.00
C HIS A 171 -12.09 -0.04 0.61
N PRO A 172 -12.28 -0.77 -0.50
CA PRO A 172 -12.15 -0.22 -1.85
C PRO A 172 -13.06 0.99 -2.06
N ASP A 173 -12.56 2.02 -2.75
CA ASP A 173 -13.39 3.15 -3.19
C ASP A 173 -14.30 2.69 -4.35
N ILE A 174 -15.45 2.13 -3.99
CA ILE A 174 -16.40 1.55 -4.93
C ILE A 174 -16.90 2.61 -5.92
N CYS A 175 -17.14 3.84 -5.45
CA CYS A 175 -17.54 4.93 -6.34
C CYS A 175 -16.49 5.17 -7.43
N LEU A 176 -15.23 5.29 -7.05
CA LEU A 176 -14.14 5.51 -8.01
C LEU A 176 -13.95 4.31 -8.94
N LEU A 177 -13.98 3.10 -8.41
CA LEU A 177 -13.68 1.90 -9.18
C LEU A 177 -14.79 1.47 -10.12
N TYR A 178 -16.06 1.83 -9.86
CA TYR A 178 -17.21 1.43 -10.69
C TYR A 178 -17.79 2.55 -11.54
N THR A 179 -17.37 3.81 -11.35
CA THR A 179 -17.88 4.96 -12.10
C THR A 179 -16.84 5.65 -12.98
N SER A 180 -15.57 5.25 -12.91
CA SER A 180 -14.51 5.77 -13.79
C SER A 180 -14.58 5.05 -15.14
N ASP A 181 -15.14 5.73 -16.13
CA ASP A 181 -15.06 5.39 -17.55
C ASP A 181 -13.68 5.76 -18.13
#